data_2e3f104cda401a48401de0b4ce45db12
#
_entry.id   2e3f104cda401a48401de0b4ce45db12
#
_cell.length_a   1.000
_cell.length_b   1.000
_cell.length_c   1.000
_cell.angle_alpha   90.00
_cell.angle_beta   90.00
_cell.angle_gamma   90.00
#
_symmetry.space_group_name_H-M   'P 1'
#
loop_
_entity.id
_entity.type
_entity.pdbx_description
1 polymer ?
#
loop_
_entity_poly.entity_id
_entity_poly.type
_entity_poly.pdbx_seq_one_letter_code
_entity_poly.pdbx_strand_id
1 'polypeptide(L)'
;MRHHVTVTQGLQGRPDEQGRPDQQGRPDQQGRPGQPARPGLPGRSEQQRAIGTLLRRLQVHGDHIVSVFASTHGVHHTDLSALIHIMDAEAQGAPLTASELQDRLNLTSGATTAVIDRLERLNHATRSRDSADRRKVHLHHSEEAREVGQEFFAPLGMLTAEVLDAFTPEEVDVVIRFLELLTDAYEQHGTTLAKSP
;
A
#
# COMPACT_ATOMS: atom_id res chain seq x y z
N MET A 1 -42.37 28.43 -1.40
CA MET A 1 -43.76 28.01 -1.04
C MET A 1 -43.61 26.92 0.02
N ARG A 2 -44.08 27.26 1.21
CA ARG A 2 -44.07 26.39 2.40
C ARG A 2 -45.32 25.52 2.38
N HIS A 3 -45.21 24.25 2.77
CA HIS A 3 -46.34 23.53 3.35
C HIS A 3 -45.85 22.68 4.54
N HIS A 4 -46.19 23.22 5.71
CA HIS A 4 -46.36 22.50 6.97
C HIS A 4 -47.61 21.63 6.85
N VAL A 5 -47.59 20.44 7.45
CA VAL A 5 -48.77 19.75 7.96
C VAL A 5 -48.47 19.22 9.35
N THR A 6 -49.35 19.59 10.23
CA THR A 6 -49.30 19.49 11.69
C THR A 6 -49.93 18.19 12.17
N VAL A 7 -49.38 17.75 13.28
CA VAL A 7 -49.74 16.70 14.26
C VAL A 7 -51.23 16.70 14.63
N THR A 8 -51.77 15.52 14.92
CA THR A 8 -52.82 15.37 15.96
C THR A 8 -52.61 14.08 16.77
N GLN A 9 -52.58 14.26 18.08
CA GLN A 9 -52.56 13.27 19.15
C GLN A 9 -53.92 12.56 19.25
N GLY A 10 -53.89 11.30 19.69
CA GLY A 10 -55.06 10.59 20.22
C GLY A 10 -54.58 9.53 21.23
N LEU A 11 -54.82 9.84 22.51
CA LEU A 11 -54.65 8.99 23.69
C LEU A 11 -55.77 7.94 23.80
N GLN A 12 -55.48 6.87 24.47
CA GLN A 12 -56.28 6.06 25.40
C GLN A 12 -56.33 4.56 25.09
N GLY A 13 -55.94 3.81 26.14
CA GLY A 13 -56.57 2.59 26.56
C GLY A 13 -55.65 1.41 26.87
N ARG A 14 -55.11 1.33 28.10
CA ARG A 14 -54.81 -0.01 28.70
C ARG A 14 -56.11 -0.54 29.26
N PRO A 15 -56.33 -1.87 29.26
CA PRO A 15 -56.02 -2.65 30.47
C PRO A 15 -55.53 -4.10 30.25
N ASP A 16 -54.85 -4.58 31.27
CA ASP A 16 -54.84 -5.86 31.98
C ASP A 16 -54.27 -7.13 31.34
N GLU A 17 -53.21 -7.51 31.94
CA GLU A 17 -52.81 -8.81 32.50
C GLU A 17 -53.70 -10.02 32.20
N GLN A 18 -53.08 -11.07 31.62
CA GLN A 18 -53.16 -12.43 32.14
C GLN A 18 -52.48 -13.45 31.17
N GLY A 19 -51.64 -14.30 31.78
CA GLY A 19 -51.39 -15.64 31.19
C GLY A 19 -50.06 -15.85 30.49
N ARG A 20 -48.99 -16.14 31.26
CA ARG A 20 -47.90 -17.02 30.76
C ARG A 20 -48.40 -18.46 30.69
N PRO A 21 -48.13 -19.16 29.61
CA PRO A 21 -47.90 -20.59 29.67
C PRO A 21 -46.44 -20.94 29.32
N ASP A 22 -46.01 -21.86 30.09
CA ASP A 22 -44.83 -22.69 30.17
C ASP A 22 -43.94 -22.86 28.96
N GLN A 23 -42.63 -22.79 29.28
CA GLN A 23 -41.53 -23.28 28.49
C GLN A 23 -41.66 -24.77 28.23
N GLN A 24 -41.96 -25.14 27.02
CA GLN A 24 -41.75 -26.53 26.55
C GLN A 24 -40.58 -26.57 25.54
N GLY A 25 -39.55 -27.26 26.00
CA GLY A 25 -38.58 -28.07 25.25
C GLY A 25 -38.20 -27.64 23.84
N ARG A 26 -37.01 -27.02 23.67
CA ARG A 26 -36.28 -27.07 22.40
C ARG A 26 -35.83 -28.51 22.18
N PRO A 27 -36.12 -29.15 21.02
CA PRO A 27 -35.53 -30.42 20.69
C PRO A 27 -34.04 -30.27 20.43
N ASP A 28 -33.29 -31.16 21.05
CA ASP A 28 -31.86 -31.40 20.82
C ASP A 28 -31.53 -31.45 19.33
N GLN A 29 -30.67 -30.54 18.88
CA GLN A 29 -30.00 -30.66 17.59
C GLN A 29 -28.98 -31.80 17.70
N GLN A 30 -29.46 -33.01 17.42
CA GLN A 30 -28.60 -34.16 17.21
C GLN A 30 -27.62 -33.86 16.07
N GLY A 31 -26.34 -33.98 16.41
CA GLY A 31 -25.21 -33.74 15.52
C GLY A 31 -25.31 -34.54 14.22
N ARG A 32 -25.11 -33.90 13.11
CA ARG A 32 -24.84 -34.56 11.83
C ARG A 32 -23.51 -35.32 11.94
N PRO A 33 -23.49 -36.66 11.66
CA PRO A 33 -22.22 -37.37 11.69
C PRO A 33 -21.36 -37.01 10.48
N GLY A 34 -20.10 -36.63 10.76
CA GLY A 34 -18.95 -36.95 9.92
C GLY A 34 -18.77 -36.17 8.61
N GLN A 35 -18.62 -34.86 8.67
CA GLN A 35 -17.74 -34.22 7.69
C GLN A 35 -16.31 -34.25 8.26
N PRO A 36 -15.30 -34.78 7.51
CA PRO A 36 -13.93 -34.67 7.92
C PRO A 36 -13.62 -33.16 8.09
N ALA A 37 -13.09 -32.81 9.27
CA ALA A 37 -12.64 -31.46 9.54
C ALA A 37 -11.68 -31.05 8.41
N ARG A 38 -12.09 -30.08 7.58
CA ARG A 38 -11.16 -29.40 6.70
C ARG A 38 -10.08 -28.83 7.61
N PRO A 39 -8.76 -29.00 7.28
CA PRO A 39 -7.73 -28.37 8.06
C PRO A 39 -8.12 -26.88 8.18
N GLY A 40 -8.37 -26.44 9.41
CA GLY A 40 -8.93 -25.12 9.67
C GLY A 40 -8.01 -24.07 9.09
N LEU A 41 -8.55 -23.18 8.26
CA LEU A 41 -7.83 -21.99 7.87
C LEU A 41 -7.34 -21.31 9.16
N PRO A 42 -6.07 -20.87 9.22
CA PRO A 42 -5.52 -20.21 10.39
C PRO A 42 -6.43 -19.04 10.81
N GLY A 43 -6.64 -18.88 12.10
CA GLY A 43 -7.48 -17.80 12.63
C GLY A 43 -6.96 -16.43 12.15
N ARG A 44 -7.84 -15.43 12.01
CA ARG A 44 -7.49 -14.10 11.47
C ARG A 44 -6.23 -13.49 12.11
N SER A 45 -6.01 -13.69 13.41
CA SER A 45 -4.81 -13.22 14.12
C SER A 45 -3.53 -13.97 13.71
N GLU A 46 -3.64 -15.23 13.31
CA GLU A 46 -2.54 -16.03 12.81
C GLU A 46 -2.19 -15.64 11.37
N GLN A 47 -3.18 -15.44 10.52
CA GLN A 47 -3.02 -14.90 9.16
C GLN A 47 -2.35 -13.53 9.19
N GLN A 48 -2.79 -12.63 10.08
CA GLN A 48 -2.19 -11.31 10.23
C GLN A 48 -0.72 -11.38 10.66
N ARG A 49 -0.37 -12.26 11.60
CA ARG A 49 1.03 -12.49 12.01
C ARG A 49 1.88 -13.04 10.87
N ALA A 50 1.35 -13.99 10.11
CA ALA A 50 2.03 -14.57 8.95
C ALA A 50 2.31 -13.51 7.88
N ILE A 51 1.30 -12.72 7.51
CA ILE A 51 1.43 -11.62 6.56
C ILE A 51 2.49 -10.62 7.04
N GLY A 52 2.41 -10.15 8.29
CA GLY A 52 3.40 -9.22 8.84
C GLY A 52 4.83 -9.76 8.84
N THR A 53 5.00 -11.07 9.02
CA THR A 53 6.32 -11.73 8.92
C THR A 53 6.81 -11.78 7.48
N LEU A 54 5.94 -12.12 6.52
CA LEU A 54 6.29 -12.19 5.10
C LEU A 54 6.62 -10.81 4.54
N LEU A 55 5.86 -9.78 4.91
CA LEU A 55 6.15 -8.39 4.51
C LEU A 55 7.53 -7.93 5.01
N ARG A 56 7.85 -8.18 6.29
CA ARG A 56 9.21 -7.85 6.80
C ARG A 56 10.32 -8.59 6.07
N ARG A 57 10.10 -9.88 5.75
CA ARG A 57 11.08 -10.65 4.96
C ARG A 57 11.22 -10.09 3.56
N LEU A 58 10.12 -9.73 2.91
CA LEU A 58 10.15 -9.12 1.58
C LEU A 58 10.93 -7.80 1.59
N GLN A 59 10.69 -6.92 2.58
CA GLN A 59 11.47 -5.69 2.76
C GLN A 59 12.97 -5.97 2.90
N VAL A 60 13.36 -6.88 3.82
CA VAL A 60 14.78 -7.21 4.03
C VAL A 60 15.45 -7.72 2.76
N HIS A 61 14.77 -8.58 2.00
CA HIS A 61 15.30 -9.08 0.73
C HIS A 61 15.33 -8.00 -0.35
N GLY A 62 14.32 -7.13 -0.40
CA GLY A 62 14.29 -5.99 -1.31
C GLY A 62 15.47 -5.04 -1.07
N ASP A 63 15.69 -4.62 0.16
CA ASP A 63 16.82 -3.76 0.54
C ASP A 63 18.18 -4.41 0.20
N HIS A 64 18.29 -5.71 0.40
CA HIS A 64 19.51 -6.45 0.03
C HIS A 64 19.73 -6.45 -1.48
N ILE A 65 18.70 -6.68 -2.29
CA ILE A 65 18.78 -6.67 -3.76
C ILE A 65 19.21 -5.27 -4.24
N VAL A 66 18.60 -4.20 -3.72
CA VAL A 66 18.98 -2.81 -4.02
C VAL A 66 20.45 -2.57 -3.68
N SER A 67 20.89 -3.01 -2.50
CA SER A 67 22.28 -2.85 -2.06
C SER A 67 23.29 -3.59 -2.96
N VAL A 68 22.99 -4.83 -3.33
CA VAL A 68 23.85 -5.64 -4.22
C VAL A 68 23.90 -5.01 -5.61
N PHE A 69 22.77 -4.63 -6.17
CA PHE A 69 22.71 -3.98 -7.49
C PHE A 69 23.51 -2.67 -7.50
N ALA A 70 23.31 -1.80 -6.51
CA ALA A 70 24.04 -0.55 -6.38
C ALA A 70 25.57 -0.79 -6.32
N SER A 71 26.01 -1.75 -5.51
CA SER A 71 27.43 -2.13 -5.39
C SER A 71 28.01 -2.67 -6.70
N THR A 72 27.26 -3.52 -7.41
CA THR A 72 27.71 -4.13 -8.66
C THR A 72 27.88 -3.10 -9.78
N HIS A 73 27.00 -2.08 -9.81
CA HIS A 73 27.00 -1.04 -10.84
C HIS A 73 27.78 0.22 -10.43
N GLY A 74 28.42 0.22 -9.26
CA GLY A 74 29.19 1.36 -8.77
C GLY A 74 28.33 2.61 -8.47
N VAL A 75 27.03 2.41 -8.19
CA VAL A 75 26.08 3.48 -7.84
C VAL A 75 25.95 3.55 -6.33
N HIS A 76 25.81 4.75 -5.77
CA HIS A 76 25.50 4.88 -4.36
C HIS A 76 24.10 4.36 -4.08
N HIS A 77 23.93 3.60 -3.00
CA HIS A 77 22.62 3.08 -2.57
C HIS A 77 21.54 4.17 -2.51
N THR A 78 21.89 5.34 -1.93
CA THR A 78 20.96 6.47 -1.83
C THR A 78 20.56 7.04 -3.21
N ASP A 79 21.48 7.05 -4.18
CA ASP A 79 21.19 7.53 -5.53
C ASP A 79 20.27 6.57 -6.27
N LEU A 80 20.48 5.27 -6.12
CA LEU A 80 19.57 4.24 -6.66
C LEU A 80 18.20 4.31 -6.01
N SER A 81 18.12 4.47 -4.67
CA SER A 81 16.85 4.66 -3.97
C SER A 81 16.11 5.92 -4.45
N ALA A 82 16.84 7.02 -4.64
CA ALA A 82 16.27 8.26 -5.19
C ALA A 82 15.71 8.05 -6.59
N LEU A 83 16.44 7.34 -7.46
CA LEU A 83 16.03 7.05 -8.81
C LEU A 83 14.76 6.17 -8.83
N ILE A 84 14.68 5.14 -7.98
CA ILE A 84 13.49 4.30 -7.83
C ILE A 84 12.27 5.15 -7.44
N HIS A 85 12.41 6.06 -6.47
CA HIS A 85 11.32 6.95 -6.08
C HIS A 85 10.88 7.91 -7.19
N ILE A 86 11.82 8.43 -7.98
CA ILE A 86 11.51 9.32 -9.12
C ILE A 86 10.74 8.53 -10.20
N MET A 87 11.22 7.34 -10.55
CA MET A 87 10.58 6.48 -11.56
C MET A 87 9.18 6.04 -11.14
N ASP A 88 9.01 5.63 -9.88
CA ASP A 88 7.72 5.21 -9.33
C ASP A 88 6.69 6.35 -9.35
N ALA A 89 7.08 7.53 -8.89
CA ALA A 89 6.20 8.70 -8.89
C ALA A 89 5.83 9.16 -10.31
N GLU A 90 6.75 9.08 -11.25
CA GLU A 90 6.50 9.41 -12.65
C GLU A 90 5.56 8.40 -13.32
N ALA A 91 5.71 7.10 -13.01
CA ALA A 91 4.80 6.05 -13.47
C ALA A 91 3.36 6.25 -12.96
N GLN A 92 3.20 6.86 -11.78
CA GLN A 92 1.91 7.25 -11.21
C GLN A 92 1.38 8.59 -11.75
N GLY A 93 2.10 9.25 -12.65
CA GLY A 93 1.73 10.56 -13.21
C GLY A 93 1.89 11.74 -12.24
N ALA A 94 2.64 11.56 -11.16
CA ALA A 94 2.86 12.55 -10.12
C ALA A 94 4.37 12.77 -9.87
N PRO A 95 5.11 13.36 -10.83
CA PRO A 95 6.56 13.55 -10.72
C PRO A 95 6.94 14.37 -9.48
N LEU A 96 8.00 13.95 -8.77
CA LEU A 96 8.40 14.52 -7.50
C LEU A 96 9.13 15.86 -7.66
N THR A 97 8.92 16.75 -6.70
CA THR A 97 9.83 17.87 -6.44
C THR A 97 11.02 17.44 -5.57
N ALA A 98 12.05 18.26 -5.49
CA ALA A 98 13.18 18.01 -4.60
C ALA A 98 12.77 17.90 -3.11
N SER A 99 11.77 18.66 -2.68
CA SER A 99 11.26 18.60 -1.30
C SER A 99 10.55 17.28 -1.03
N GLU A 100 9.71 16.80 -1.95
CA GLU A 100 9.02 15.51 -1.81
C GLU A 100 10.01 14.35 -1.83
N LEU A 101 11.06 14.41 -2.66
CA LEU A 101 12.14 13.42 -2.66
C LEU A 101 12.93 13.44 -1.34
N GLN A 102 13.19 14.63 -0.78
CA GLN A 102 13.81 14.79 0.53
C GLN A 102 13.02 14.07 1.62
N ASP A 103 11.71 14.27 1.65
CA ASP A 103 10.83 13.67 2.64
C ASP A 103 10.79 12.12 2.49
N ARG A 104 10.71 11.61 1.26
CA ARG A 104 10.70 10.15 1.00
C ARG A 104 12.01 9.47 1.40
N LEU A 105 13.13 10.15 1.22
CA LEU A 105 14.46 9.62 1.56
C LEU A 105 14.88 9.91 3.01
N ASN A 106 14.10 10.72 3.73
CA ASN A 106 14.43 11.21 5.07
C ASN A 106 15.85 11.85 5.12
N LEU A 107 16.15 12.70 4.16
CA LEU A 107 17.45 13.37 4.03
C LEU A 107 17.35 14.84 4.40
N THR A 108 18.50 15.46 4.65
CA THR A 108 18.60 16.93 4.72
C THR A 108 18.53 17.54 3.32
N SER A 109 18.13 18.82 3.19
CA SER A 109 18.07 19.54 1.91
C SER A 109 19.42 19.52 1.17
N GLY A 110 20.53 19.70 1.89
CA GLY A 110 21.87 19.63 1.30
C GLY A 110 22.21 18.23 0.76
N ALA A 111 21.88 17.19 1.51
CA ALA A 111 22.09 15.81 1.07
C ALA A 111 21.23 15.47 -0.16
N THR A 112 19.96 15.89 -0.16
CA THR A 112 19.05 15.69 -1.30
C THR A 112 19.56 16.40 -2.54
N THR A 113 20.00 17.65 -2.41
CA THR A 113 20.61 18.39 -3.52
C THR A 113 21.83 17.65 -4.08
N ALA A 114 22.72 17.15 -3.21
CA ALA A 114 23.90 16.39 -3.65
C ALA A 114 23.53 15.08 -4.38
N VAL A 115 22.48 14.39 -3.94
CA VAL A 115 21.94 13.20 -4.62
C VAL A 115 21.44 13.58 -6.02
N ILE A 116 20.60 14.60 -6.12
CA ILE A 116 20.02 15.05 -7.39
C ILE A 116 21.12 15.49 -8.36
N ASP A 117 22.09 16.26 -7.88
CA ASP A 117 23.22 16.73 -8.71
C ASP A 117 24.11 15.58 -9.22
N ARG A 118 24.24 14.49 -8.43
CA ARG A 118 24.92 13.26 -8.91
C ARG A 118 24.11 12.55 -9.97
N LEU A 119 22.80 12.40 -9.77
CA LEU A 119 21.91 11.78 -10.76
C LEU A 119 21.91 12.58 -12.07
N GLU A 120 21.88 13.90 -12.03
CA GLU A 120 21.97 14.75 -13.22
C GLU A 120 23.32 14.62 -13.92
N ARG A 121 24.43 14.59 -13.17
CA ARG A 121 25.78 14.42 -13.72
C ARG A 121 25.95 13.07 -14.42
N LEU A 122 25.30 12.03 -13.91
CA LEU A 122 25.28 10.70 -14.51
C LEU A 122 24.22 10.57 -15.62
N ASN A 123 23.52 11.66 -15.92
CA ASN A 123 22.40 11.68 -16.86
C ASN A 123 21.27 10.70 -16.47
N HIS A 124 21.06 10.45 -15.18
CA HIS A 124 19.99 9.57 -14.70
C HIS A 124 18.72 10.35 -14.33
N ALA A 125 18.81 11.64 -14.06
CA ALA A 125 17.67 12.49 -13.78
C ALA A 125 17.78 13.84 -14.47
N THR A 126 16.63 14.48 -14.69
CA THR A 126 16.52 15.84 -15.24
C THR A 126 15.52 16.64 -14.43
N ARG A 127 15.67 17.96 -14.44
CA ARG A 127 14.72 18.90 -13.84
C ARG A 127 13.87 19.56 -14.92
N SER A 128 12.56 19.59 -14.74
CA SER A 128 11.68 20.42 -15.55
C SER A 128 10.88 21.39 -14.70
N ARG A 129 10.51 22.53 -15.27
CA ARG A 129 9.60 23.46 -14.59
C ARG A 129 8.15 23.05 -14.90
N ASP A 130 7.32 23.09 -13.87
CA ASP A 130 5.90 22.87 -14.05
C ASP A 130 5.31 23.92 -14.99
N SER A 131 4.42 23.50 -15.89
CA SER A 131 3.78 24.38 -16.87
C SER A 131 2.73 25.31 -16.23
N ALA A 132 2.09 24.87 -15.16
CA ALA A 132 1.06 25.60 -14.44
C ALA A 132 1.63 26.49 -13.33
N ASP A 133 2.70 26.03 -12.65
CA ASP A 133 3.40 26.79 -11.61
C ASP A 133 4.92 26.74 -11.81
N ARG A 134 5.47 27.75 -12.47
CA ARG A 134 6.91 27.88 -12.76
C ARG A 134 7.83 27.89 -11.53
N ARG A 135 7.26 27.99 -10.32
CA ARG A 135 8.01 27.87 -9.06
C ARG A 135 8.29 26.41 -8.69
N LYS A 136 7.48 25.48 -9.20
CA LYS A 136 7.67 24.06 -9.00
C LYS A 136 8.66 23.51 -10.03
N VAL A 137 9.63 22.76 -9.53
CA VAL A 137 10.61 22.05 -10.35
C VAL A 137 10.43 20.57 -10.06
N HIS A 138 10.03 19.83 -11.08
CA HIS A 138 9.86 18.39 -11.00
C HIS A 138 11.09 17.65 -11.47
N LEU A 139 11.29 16.49 -10.89
CA LEU A 139 12.35 15.54 -11.21
C LEU A 139 11.79 14.47 -12.15
N HIS A 140 12.52 14.18 -13.20
CA HIS A 140 12.19 13.16 -14.17
C HIS A 140 13.38 12.24 -14.34
N HIS A 141 13.12 10.96 -14.55
CA HIS A 141 14.17 10.04 -14.99
C HIS A 141 14.53 10.29 -16.47
N SER A 142 15.75 9.99 -16.83
CA SER A 142 16.21 10.02 -18.22
C SER A 142 16.02 8.67 -18.90
N GLU A 143 16.34 8.57 -20.20
CA GLU A 143 16.35 7.29 -20.92
C GLU A 143 17.42 6.35 -20.36
N GLU A 144 18.61 6.86 -20.00
CA GLU A 144 19.68 6.06 -19.39
C GLU A 144 19.25 5.50 -18.03
N ALA A 145 18.51 6.27 -17.24
CA ALA A 145 17.94 5.80 -16.00
C ALA A 145 16.90 4.71 -16.23
N ARG A 146 16.13 4.82 -17.30
CA ARG A 146 15.15 3.80 -17.69
C ARG A 146 15.83 2.47 -18.03
N GLU A 147 16.98 2.52 -18.70
CA GLU A 147 17.78 1.32 -18.99
C GLU A 147 18.28 0.66 -17.70
N VAL A 148 18.86 1.44 -16.78
CA VAL A 148 19.28 0.96 -15.45
C VAL A 148 18.11 0.38 -14.68
N GLY A 149 16.96 1.07 -14.69
CA GLY A 149 15.73 0.57 -14.06
C GLY A 149 15.25 -0.75 -14.68
N GLN A 150 15.27 -0.89 -16.00
CA GLN A 150 14.92 -2.14 -16.66
C GLN A 150 15.86 -3.28 -16.26
N GLU A 151 17.17 -3.05 -16.25
CA GLU A 151 18.15 -4.05 -15.81
C GLU A 151 17.89 -4.52 -14.39
N PHE A 152 17.48 -3.62 -13.50
CA PHE A 152 17.14 -3.92 -12.12
C PHE A 152 15.78 -4.63 -11.97
N PHE A 153 14.74 -4.09 -12.59
CA PHE A 153 13.37 -4.56 -12.38
C PHE A 153 12.95 -5.74 -13.25
N ALA A 154 13.52 -5.93 -14.46
CA ALA A 154 13.08 -7.00 -15.34
C ALA A 154 13.26 -8.40 -14.74
N PRO A 155 14.38 -8.75 -14.08
CA PRO A 155 14.52 -10.04 -13.41
C PRO A 155 13.50 -10.24 -12.28
N LEU A 156 13.22 -9.19 -11.51
CA LEU A 156 12.21 -9.23 -10.43
C LEU A 156 10.80 -9.41 -11.00
N GLY A 157 10.51 -8.75 -12.14
CA GLY A 157 9.25 -8.91 -12.84
C GLY A 157 9.04 -10.33 -13.35
N MET A 158 10.08 -10.97 -13.90
CA MET A 158 10.03 -12.37 -14.33
C MET A 158 9.74 -13.32 -13.17
N LEU A 159 10.44 -13.16 -12.04
CA LEU A 159 10.20 -13.95 -10.82
C LEU A 159 8.77 -13.74 -10.29
N THR A 160 8.27 -12.51 -10.34
CA THR A 160 6.90 -12.21 -9.93
C THR A 160 5.89 -12.89 -10.85
N ALA A 161 6.11 -12.87 -12.17
CA ALA A 161 5.25 -13.54 -13.15
C ALA A 161 5.20 -15.06 -12.91
N GLU A 162 6.35 -15.71 -12.70
CA GLU A 162 6.41 -17.14 -12.36
C GLU A 162 5.62 -17.49 -11.10
N VAL A 163 5.68 -16.63 -10.07
CA VAL A 163 4.91 -16.83 -8.84
C VAL A 163 3.41 -16.67 -9.11
N LEU A 164 3.02 -15.68 -9.93
CA LEU A 164 1.62 -15.42 -10.26
C LEU A 164 0.97 -16.54 -11.07
N ASP A 165 1.73 -17.34 -11.81
CA ASP A 165 1.23 -18.52 -12.54
C ASP A 165 0.57 -19.57 -11.63
N ALA A 166 0.85 -19.53 -10.32
CA ALA A 166 0.23 -20.42 -9.33
C ALA A 166 -1.14 -19.93 -8.83
N PHE A 167 -1.60 -18.75 -9.25
CA PHE A 167 -2.83 -18.10 -8.78
C PHE A 167 -3.84 -17.94 -9.91
N THR A 168 -5.14 -18.00 -9.57
CA THR A 168 -6.19 -17.64 -10.52
C THR A 168 -6.25 -16.12 -10.70
N PRO A 169 -6.83 -15.60 -11.81
CA PRO A 169 -7.00 -14.16 -11.99
C PRO A 169 -7.73 -13.50 -10.82
N GLU A 170 -8.75 -14.14 -10.27
CA GLU A 170 -9.53 -13.63 -9.14
C GLU A 170 -8.71 -13.57 -7.84
N GLU A 171 -7.81 -14.52 -7.63
CA GLU A 171 -6.88 -14.49 -6.50
C GLU A 171 -5.85 -13.37 -6.67
N VAL A 172 -5.36 -13.16 -7.88
CA VAL A 172 -4.46 -12.04 -8.22
C VAL A 172 -5.14 -10.69 -7.96
N ASP A 173 -6.42 -10.52 -8.33
CA ASP A 173 -7.19 -9.30 -8.03
C ASP A 173 -7.28 -9.03 -6.52
N VAL A 174 -7.43 -10.08 -5.70
CA VAL A 174 -7.42 -9.95 -4.23
C VAL A 174 -6.04 -9.50 -3.73
N VAL A 175 -4.97 -10.04 -4.29
CA VAL A 175 -3.58 -9.67 -3.93
C VAL A 175 -3.31 -8.22 -4.32
N ILE A 176 -3.69 -7.80 -5.53
CA ILE A 176 -3.54 -6.40 -5.99
C ILE A 176 -4.24 -5.46 -5.00
N ARG A 177 -5.52 -5.68 -4.75
CA ARG A 177 -6.29 -4.85 -3.81
C ARG A 177 -5.69 -4.82 -2.41
N PHE A 178 -5.15 -5.94 -1.93
CA PHE A 178 -4.47 -5.98 -0.63
C PHE A 178 -3.22 -5.12 -0.61
N LEU A 179 -2.40 -5.20 -1.66
CA LEU A 179 -1.16 -4.42 -1.78
C LEU A 179 -1.44 -2.93 -1.93
N GLU A 180 -2.42 -2.54 -2.72
CA GLU A 180 -2.87 -1.13 -2.86
C GLU A 180 -3.26 -0.54 -1.50
N LEU A 181 -4.18 -1.18 -0.78
CA LEU A 181 -4.63 -0.72 0.53
C LEU A 181 -3.50 -0.67 1.57
N LEU A 182 -2.55 -1.60 1.49
CA LEU A 182 -1.42 -1.63 2.40
C LEU A 182 -0.42 -0.52 2.08
N THR A 183 -0.15 -0.25 0.82
CA THR A 183 0.71 0.84 0.35
C THR A 183 0.15 2.18 0.81
N ASP A 184 -1.14 2.43 0.58
CA ASP A 184 -1.83 3.65 1.05
C ASP A 184 -1.70 3.83 2.58
N ALA A 185 -1.89 2.74 3.34
CA ALA A 185 -1.75 2.78 4.80
C ALA A 185 -0.33 3.10 5.25
N TYR A 186 0.69 2.58 4.56
CA TYR A 186 2.09 2.85 4.86
C TYR A 186 2.47 4.29 4.53
N GLU A 187 2.01 4.84 3.41
CA GLU A 187 2.22 6.25 3.05
C GLU A 187 1.60 7.21 4.07
N GLN A 188 0.37 6.94 4.50
CA GLN A 188 -0.30 7.72 5.53
C GLN A 188 0.45 7.66 6.87
N HIS A 189 0.94 6.48 7.26
CA HIS A 189 1.70 6.31 8.48
C HIS A 189 3.05 7.03 8.41
N GLY A 190 3.77 6.94 7.29
CA GLY A 190 5.03 7.65 7.05
C GLY A 190 4.86 9.16 7.16
N THR A 191 3.80 9.71 6.55
CA THR A 191 3.45 11.14 6.66
C THR A 191 3.15 11.55 8.10
N THR A 192 2.54 10.67 8.90
CA THR A 192 2.24 10.94 10.31
C THR A 192 3.50 10.96 11.16
N LEU A 193 4.41 10.01 10.94
CA LEU A 193 5.71 9.95 11.65
C LEU A 193 6.57 11.18 11.36
N ALA A 194 6.61 11.63 10.10
CA ALA A 194 7.38 12.82 9.70
C ALA A 194 6.86 14.14 10.33
N LYS A 195 5.60 14.17 10.78
CA LYS A 195 4.99 15.33 11.44
C LYS A 195 5.03 15.26 12.98
N SER A 196 5.49 14.15 13.53
CA SER A 196 5.64 13.99 14.97
C SER A 196 6.97 14.61 15.41
N PRO A 197 6.98 15.54 16.39
CA PRO A 197 8.18 16.27 16.83
C PRO A 197 9.17 15.36 17.55
#